data_be2f5ba454c68488313982a82a5603e5
#
_entry.id   be2f5ba454c68488313982a82a5603e5
#
_cell.length_a   1.000
_cell.length_b   1.000
_cell.length_c   1.000
_cell.angle_alpha   90.00
_cell.angle_beta   90.00
_cell.angle_gamma   90.00
#
_symmetry.space_group_name_H-M   'P 1'
#
loop_
_entity.id
_entity.type
_entity.pdbx_description
1 polymer ?
#
loop_
_entity_poly.entity_id
_entity_poly.type
_entity_poly.pdbx_seq_one_letter_code
_entity_poly.pdbx_strand_id
1 'polypeptide(L)'
;MAQTMWDDVSEGQEITLTESTSSQRLVIWAAASGDFYQIHYDDNFAKGNNLPDIIVHGALKGMLVGRLLDEFAGDKGWIESWDVSYRGMDKAREDMTVWGKVTKKYQESGKNLVDLDVGVRQVNGTETTPGRATLSLPKK
;
A
#
# COMPACT_ATOMS: atom_id res chain seq x y z
N MET A 1 7.64 -6.96 -15.30
CA MET A 1 8.61 -6.02 -14.70
C MET A 1 9.96 -6.69 -14.55
N ALA A 2 11.03 -5.88 -14.48
CA ALA A 2 12.35 -6.42 -14.21
C ALA A 2 12.42 -7.00 -12.78
N GLN A 3 13.08 -8.14 -12.63
CA GLN A 3 13.27 -8.79 -11.33
C GLN A 3 14.21 -7.97 -10.46
N THR A 4 13.77 -7.61 -9.26
CA THR A 4 14.64 -7.00 -8.27
C THR A 4 15.58 -8.05 -7.67
N MET A 5 16.87 -7.80 -7.74
CA MET A 5 17.88 -8.67 -7.15
C MET A 5 18.33 -8.08 -5.81
N TRP A 6 18.54 -8.95 -4.82
CA TRP A 6 18.97 -8.51 -3.49
C TRP A 6 20.26 -7.69 -3.51
N ASP A 7 21.19 -8.04 -4.40
CA ASP A 7 22.47 -7.32 -4.56
C ASP A 7 22.30 -5.86 -5.00
N ASP A 8 21.23 -5.56 -5.74
CA ASP A 8 20.97 -4.24 -6.31
C ASP A 8 20.15 -3.33 -5.38
N VAL A 9 19.66 -3.85 -4.25
CA VAL A 9 18.90 -3.08 -3.26
C VAL A 9 19.84 -2.41 -2.26
N SER A 10 19.55 -1.17 -1.91
CA SER A 10 20.29 -0.39 -0.91
C SER A 10 19.39 0.05 0.23
N GLU A 11 19.93 0.08 1.44
CA GLU A 11 19.25 0.71 2.58
C GLU A 11 19.01 2.19 2.29
N GLY A 12 17.82 2.68 2.62
CA GLY A 12 17.38 4.03 2.30
C GLY A 12 16.71 4.17 0.93
N GLN A 13 16.76 3.14 0.07
CA GLN A 13 16.06 3.15 -1.22
C GLN A 13 14.57 3.31 -1.02
N GLU A 14 13.96 4.20 -1.80
CA GLU A 14 12.51 4.42 -1.80
C GLU A 14 11.87 3.85 -3.07
N ILE A 15 10.67 3.31 -2.92
CA ILE A 15 9.79 2.87 -3.99
C ILE A 15 8.44 3.54 -3.80
N THR A 16 7.81 3.98 -4.88
CA THR A 16 6.54 4.69 -4.81
C THR A 16 5.60 4.30 -5.96
N LEU A 17 4.32 4.44 -5.69
CA LEU A 17 3.24 4.29 -6.65
C LEU A 17 2.21 5.37 -6.36
N THR A 18 1.82 6.16 -7.36
CA THR A 18 0.74 7.14 -7.21
C THR A 18 -0.58 6.51 -7.68
N GLU A 19 -1.57 6.57 -6.84
CA GLU A 19 -2.91 6.04 -7.12
C GLU A 19 -3.99 7.06 -6.76
N SER A 20 -5.05 7.07 -7.55
CA SER A 20 -6.30 7.73 -7.20
C SER A 20 -7.46 6.74 -7.36
N THR A 21 -8.50 6.94 -6.59
CA THR A 21 -9.67 6.06 -6.66
C THR A 21 -10.90 6.85 -7.10
N SER A 22 -11.55 6.40 -8.17
CA SER A 22 -12.87 6.88 -8.56
C SER A 22 -13.94 6.22 -7.69
N SER A 23 -15.13 6.81 -7.64
CA SER A 23 -16.30 6.17 -7.01
C SER A 23 -16.58 4.79 -7.61
N GLN A 24 -16.43 4.64 -8.92
CA GLN A 24 -16.58 3.34 -9.59
C GLN A 24 -15.60 2.29 -9.07
N ARG A 25 -14.33 2.64 -8.89
CA ARG A 25 -13.32 1.73 -8.34
C ARG A 25 -13.66 1.29 -6.92
N LEU A 26 -14.20 2.19 -6.10
CA LEU A 26 -14.63 1.86 -4.74
C LEU A 26 -15.85 0.94 -4.74
N VAL A 27 -16.79 1.10 -5.67
CA VAL A 27 -17.90 0.15 -5.86
C VAL A 27 -17.41 -1.23 -6.28
N ILE A 28 -16.45 -1.29 -7.19
CA ILE A 28 -15.83 -2.56 -7.62
C ILE A 28 -15.15 -3.24 -6.43
N TRP A 29 -14.40 -2.50 -5.63
CA TRP A 29 -13.78 -3.04 -4.43
C TRP A 29 -14.81 -3.51 -3.39
N ALA A 30 -15.88 -2.75 -3.20
CA ALA A 30 -16.98 -3.14 -2.32
C ALA A 30 -17.58 -4.50 -2.75
N ALA A 31 -17.78 -4.69 -4.04
CA ALA A 31 -18.27 -5.96 -4.59
C ALA A 31 -17.28 -7.11 -4.40
N ALA A 32 -15.98 -6.86 -4.59
CA ALA A 32 -14.94 -7.87 -4.44
C ALA A 32 -14.68 -8.26 -2.98
N SER A 33 -14.74 -7.29 -2.06
CA SER A 33 -14.44 -7.48 -0.64
C SER A 33 -15.66 -7.77 0.24
N GLY A 34 -16.86 -7.46 -0.24
CA GLY A 34 -18.08 -7.49 0.56
C GLY A 34 -18.30 -6.29 1.46
N ASP A 35 -17.40 -5.30 1.42
CA ASP A 35 -17.50 -4.09 2.23
C ASP A 35 -18.32 -3.01 1.50
N PHE A 36 -19.63 -3.06 1.67
CA PHE A 36 -20.60 -2.11 1.12
C PHE A 36 -21.01 -1.02 2.12
N TYR A 37 -20.14 -0.65 3.04
CA TYR A 37 -20.44 0.48 3.90
C TYR A 37 -20.55 1.77 3.08
N GLN A 38 -21.67 2.47 3.20
CA GLN A 38 -22.06 3.56 2.30
C GLN A 38 -21.11 4.76 2.32
N ILE A 39 -20.26 4.90 3.33
CA ILE A 39 -19.23 5.95 3.36
C ILE A 39 -18.26 5.87 2.19
N HIS A 40 -18.18 4.74 1.52
CA HIS A 40 -17.26 4.48 0.41
C HIS A 40 -17.85 4.78 -0.97
N TYR A 41 -19.16 4.94 -1.10
CA TYR A 41 -19.77 5.12 -2.43
C TYR A 41 -21.01 6.03 -2.47
N ASP A 42 -21.55 6.43 -1.33
CA ASP A 42 -22.75 7.30 -1.25
C ASP A 42 -22.35 8.68 -0.71
N ASP A 43 -22.31 9.68 -1.61
CA ASP A 43 -21.91 11.03 -1.27
C ASP A 43 -22.82 11.65 -0.19
N ASN A 44 -24.13 11.41 -0.26
CA ASN A 44 -25.09 11.94 0.72
C ASN A 44 -24.91 11.27 2.09
N PHE A 45 -24.69 9.97 2.10
CA PHE A 45 -24.42 9.24 3.34
C PHE A 45 -23.12 9.70 4.00
N ALA A 46 -22.05 9.88 3.22
CA ALA A 46 -20.78 10.39 3.72
C ALA A 46 -20.93 11.78 4.34
N LYS A 47 -21.61 12.70 3.64
CA LYS A 47 -21.90 14.06 4.16
C LYS A 47 -22.76 14.02 5.41
N GLY A 48 -23.77 13.17 5.47
CA GLY A 48 -24.62 12.97 6.65
C GLY A 48 -23.86 12.42 7.87
N ASN A 49 -22.70 11.82 7.67
CA ASN A 49 -21.81 11.35 8.73
C ASN A 49 -20.59 12.27 8.97
N ASN A 50 -20.71 13.54 8.55
CA ASN A 50 -19.66 14.56 8.73
C ASN A 50 -18.33 14.22 8.03
N LEU A 51 -18.35 13.42 6.98
CA LEU A 51 -17.18 13.17 6.16
C LEU A 51 -17.09 14.22 5.04
N PRO A 52 -15.90 14.65 4.66
CA PRO A 52 -15.73 15.68 3.61
C PRO A 52 -16.07 15.16 2.21
N ASP A 53 -16.01 13.87 1.99
CA ASP A 53 -16.31 13.15 0.74
C ASP A 53 -16.48 11.66 1.06
N ILE A 54 -16.82 10.86 0.05
CA ILE A 54 -16.65 9.41 0.17
C ILE A 54 -15.16 9.09 0.34
N ILE A 55 -14.88 8.07 1.13
CA ILE A 55 -13.50 7.72 1.53
C ILE A 55 -13.07 6.36 0.98
N VAL A 56 -11.79 6.22 0.77
CA VAL A 56 -11.17 4.97 0.31
C VAL A 56 -11.24 3.92 1.41
N HIS A 57 -11.62 2.68 1.06
CA HIS A 57 -11.59 1.56 1.99
C HIS A 57 -10.18 1.36 2.56
N GLY A 58 -10.09 1.17 3.88
CA GLY A 58 -8.79 0.85 4.51
C GLY A 58 -8.14 -0.38 3.88
N ALA A 59 -8.90 -1.46 3.72
CA ALA A 59 -8.40 -2.70 3.13
C ALA A 59 -7.91 -2.52 1.68
N LEU A 60 -8.51 -1.63 0.89
CA LEU A 60 -8.00 -1.29 -0.44
C LEU A 60 -6.63 -0.61 -0.36
N LYS A 61 -6.43 0.30 0.58
CA LYS A 61 -5.12 0.94 0.81
C LYS A 61 -4.06 -0.09 1.22
N GLY A 62 -4.41 -1.00 2.11
CA GLY A 62 -3.55 -2.11 2.48
C GLY A 62 -3.17 -2.96 1.26
N MET A 63 -4.13 -3.29 0.41
CA MET A 63 -3.89 -4.06 -0.81
C MET A 63 -3.00 -3.31 -1.82
N LEU A 64 -3.11 -1.98 -1.90
CA LEU A 64 -2.22 -1.17 -2.73
C LEU A 64 -0.76 -1.21 -2.24
N VAL A 65 -0.56 -1.26 -0.92
CA VAL A 65 0.78 -1.51 -0.35
C VAL A 65 1.27 -2.90 -0.75
N GLY A 66 0.44 -3.92 -0.63
CA GLY A 66 0.76 -5.28 -1.08
C GLY A 66 1.15 -5.33 -2.56
N ARG A 67 0.43 -4.62 -3.41
CA ARG A 67 0.75 -4.49 -4.83
C ARG A 67 2.13 -3.86 -5.06
N LEU A 68 2.44 -2.77 -4.38
CA LEU A 68 3.76 -2.12 -4.48
C LEU A 68 4.89 -3.09 -4.10
N LEU A 69 4.68 -3.86 -3.03
CA LEU A 69 5.65 -4.84 -2.56
C LEU A 69 5.81 -6.01 -3.54
N ASP A 70 4.72 -6.50 -4.10
CA ASP A 70 4.73 -7.59 -5.08
C ASP A 70 5.45 -7.17 -6.36
N GLU A 71 5.15 -5.98 -6.86
CA GLU A 71 5.82 -5.39 -8.02
C GLU A 71 7.33 -5.19 -7.78
N PHE A 72 7.71 -4.79 -6.58
CA PHE A 72 9.13 -4.64 -6.21
C PHE A 72 9.82 -5.99 -6.04
N ALA A 73 9.16 -6.96 -5.43
CA ALA A 73 9.71 -8.30 -5.24
C ALA A 73 9.95 -9.03 -6.57
N GLY A 74 9.05 -8.84 -7.54
CA GLY A 74 9.10 -9.52 -8.84
C GLY A 74 8.80 -11.02 -8.74
N ASP A 75 8.84 -11.71 -9.87
CA ASP A 75 8.37 -13.11 -10.01
C ASP A 75 9.13 -14.12 -9.14
N LYS A 76 10.37 -13.82 -8.79
CA LYS A 76 11.25 -14.71 -7.99
C LYS A 76 11.42 -14.23 -6.55
N GLY A 77 10.83 -13.09 -6.19
CA GLY A 77 10.80 -12.60 -4.83
C GLY A 77 9.56 -13.09 -4.09
N TRP A 78 9.52 -12.86 -2.79
CA TRP A 78 8.39 -13.26 -1.95
C TRP A 78 8.14 -12.25 -0.84
N ILE A 79 6.88 -11.96 -0.57
CA ILE A 79 6.48 -11.17 0.59
C ILE A 79 6.42 -12.12 1.80
N GLU A 80 7.41 -12.04 2.68
CA GLU A 80 7.47 -12.87 3.89
C GLU A 80 6.42 -12.42 4.91
N SER A 81 6.28 -11.12 5.08
CA SER A 81 5.27 -10.50 5.93
C SER A 81 5.05 -9.04 5.56
N TRP A 82 3.86 -8.53 5.82
CA TRP A 82 3.54 -7.12 5.79
C TRP A 82 2.32 -6.83 6.64
N ASP A 83 2.32 -5.67 7.25
CA ASP A 83 1.20 -5.16 8.02
C ASP A 83 1.04 -3.67 7.80
N VAL A 84 -0.17 -3.17 8.00
CA VAL A 84 -0.49 -1.75 7.99
C VAL A 84 -1.49 -1.43 9.10
N SER A 85 -1.47 -0.18 9.55
CA SER A 85 -2.47 0.35 10.49
C SER A 85 -3.27 1.44 9.78
N TYR A 86 -4.58 1.40 9.91
CA TYR A 86 -5.47 2.40 9.33
C TYR A 86 -5.67 3.54 10.33
N ARG A 87 -4.93 4.65 10.16
CA ARG A 87 -4.88 5.76 11.10
C ARG A 87 -5.49 7.04 10.59
N GLY A 88 -5.79 7.12 9.31
CA GLY A 88 -6.39 8.29 8.68
C GLY A 88 -7.26 7.91 7.51
N MET A 89 -8.05 8.87 7.06
CA MET A 89 -8.96 8.71 5.93
C MET A 89 -8.36 9.38 4.69
N ASP A 90 -8.50 8.70 3.55
CA ASP A 90 -8.17 9.26 2.24
C ASP A 90 -9.47 9.47 1.45
N LYS A 91 -9.65 10.66 0.93
CA LYS A 91 -10.82 10.98 0.10
C LYS A 91 -10.70 10.28 -1.26
N ALA A 92 -11.82 9.78 -1.76
CA ALA A 92 -11.91 9.35 -3.14
C ALA A 92 -11.56 10.51 -4.09
N ARG A 93 -11.11 10.18 -5.30
CA ARG A 93 -10.78 11.14 -6.37
C ARG A 93 -9.58 12.04 -6.09
N GLU A 94 -8.89 11.83 -4.98
CA GLU A 94 -7.62 12.49 -4.67
C GLU A 94 -6.45 11.50 -4.83
N ASP A 95 -5.29 12.03 -5.22
CA ASP A 95 -4.09 11.21 -5.33
C ASP A 95 -3.60 10.79 -3.95
N MET A 96 -3.12 9.55 -3.90
CA MET A 96 -2.40 8.98 -2.77
C MET A 96 -1.03 8.50 -3.24
N THR A 97 -0.02 8.66 -2.42
CA THR A 97 1.28 8.04 -2.64
C THR A 97 1.38 6.78 -1.79
N VAL A 98 1.43 5.64 -2.45
CA VAL A 98 1.81 4.37 -1.84
C VAL A 98 3.32 4.29 -1.86
N TRP A 99 3.95 4.03 -0.74
CA TRP A 99 5.41 4.14 -0.63
C TRP A 99 6.01 3.00 0.20
N GLY A 100 7.28 2.73 -0.06
CA GLY A 100 8.11 1.86 0.75
C GLY A 100 9.54 2.41 0.82
N LYS A 101 10.19 2.25 1.96
CA LYS A 101 11.58 2.62 2.17
C LYS A 101 12.34 1.47 2.80
N VAL A 102 13.39 1.04 2.16
CA VAL A 102 14.26 -0.02 2.68
C VAL A 102 14.97 0.46 3.93
N THR A 103 14.76 -0.25 5.04
CA THR A 103 15.35 0.06 6.35
C THR A 103 16.49 -0.86 6.71
N LYS A 104 16.45 -2.12 6.23
CA LYS A 104 17.47 -3.11 6.56
C LYS A 104 17.63 -4.11 5.42
N LYS A 105 18.86 -4.50 5.17
CA LYS A 105 19.23 -5.55 4.21
C LYS A 105 20.10 -6.58 4.93
N TYR A 106 19.72 -7.85 4.90
CA TYR A 106 20.39 -8.87 5.69
C TYR A 106 20.15 -10.27 5.13
N GLN A 107 20.88 -11.23 5.64
CA GLN A 107 20.70 -12.66 5.33
C GLN A 107 20.40 -13.41 6.63
N GLU A 108 19.39 -14.27 6.59
CA GLU A 108 18.97 -15.07 7.72
C GLU A 108 18.31 -16.36 7.25
N SER A 109 18.65 -17.47 7.89
CA SER A 109 18.05 -18.79 7.59
C SER A 109 18.08 -19.16 6.10
N GLY A 110 19.16 -18.80 5.39
CA GLY A 110 19.34 -19.07 3.97
C GLY A 110 18.55 -18.16 3.04
N LYS A 111 17.89 -17.14 3.56
CA LYS A 111 17.13 -16.15 2.78
C LYS A 111 17.88 -14.81 2.69
N ASN A 112 17.71 -14.14 1.57
CA ASN A 112 18.22 -12.78 1.36
C ASN A 112 17.07 -11.81 1.61
N LEU A 113 17.07 -11.18 2.77
CA LEU A 113 15.94 -10.42 3.29
C LEU A 113 16.13 -8.91 3.18
N VAL A 114 15.01 -8.23 3.02
CA VAL A 114 14.91 -6.77 2.99
C VAL A 114 13.71 -6.35 3.83
N ASP A 115 13.95 -5.53 4.85
CA ASP A 115 12.89 -4.89 5.61
C ASP A 115 12.59 -3.51 5.05
N LEU A 116 11.31 -3.15 5.05
CA LEU A 116 10.83 -1.84 4.60
C LEU A 116 9.86 -1.25 5.62
N ASP A 117 9.94 0.07 5.79
CA ASP A 117 8.78 0.84 6.21
C ASP A 117 7.91 1.09 4.99
N VAL A 118 6.60 0.97 5.15
CA VAL A 118 5.65 1.12 4.04
C VAL A 118 4.45 1.96 4.47
N GLY A 119 3.67 2.39 3.51
CA GLY A 119 2.43 3.07 3.84
C GLY A 119 1.76 3.79 2.68
N VAL A 120 0.75 4.58 3.05
CA VAL A 120 0.00 5.44 2.15
C VAL A 120 -0.01 6.85 2.73
N ARG A 121 0.33 7.84 1.91
CA ARG A 121 0.31 9.27 2.24
C ARG A 121 -0.62 10.02 1.32
N GLN A 122 -1.22 11.06 1.87
CA GLN A 122 -1.91 12.09 1.08
C GLN A 122 -0.90 12.95 0.32
N VAL A 123 -1.39 13.71 -0.66
CA VAL A 123 -0.55 14.64 -1.46
C VAL A 123 0.20 15.64 -0.57
N ASN A 124 -0.40 16.08 0.53
CA ASN A 124 0.23 16.98 1.49
C ASN A 124 1.29 16.31 2.39
N GLY A 125 1.55 15.03 2.20
CA GLY A 125 2.53 14.25 2.99
C GLY A 125 2.00 13.63 4.27
N THR A 126 0.72 13.83 4.61
CA THR A 126 0.10 13.20 5.78
C THR A 126 0.05 11.70 5.62
N GLU A 127 0.66 10.96 6.55
CA GLU A 127 0.64 9.49 6.60
C GLU A 127 -0.71 9.01 7.14
N THR A 128 -1.43 8.21 6.37
CA THR A 128 -2.73 7.68 6.77
C THR A 128 -2.72 6.18 7.06
N THR A 129 -1.75 5.46 6.52
CA THR A 129 -1.72 4.00 6.57
C THR A 129 -0.27 3.50 6.70
N PRO A 130 0.36 3.72 7.86
CA PRO A 130 1.74 3.26 8.07
C PRO A 130 1.81 1.76 8.32
N GLY A 131 2.97 1.15 7.98
CA GLY A 131 3.21 -0.26 8.22
C GLY A 131 4.64 -0.68 7.98
N ARG A 132 4.86 -1.98 7.97
CA ARG A 132 6.16 -2.62 7.76
C ARG A 132 6.01 -3.83 6.86
N ALA A 133 7.10 -4.19 6.21
CA ALA A 133 7.17 -5.38 5.39
C ALA A 133 8.55 -6.03 5.46
N THR A 134 8.58 -7.33 5.20
CA THR A 134 9.81 -8.08 4.96
C THR A 134 9.65 -8.85 3.66
N LEU A 135 10.61 -8.70 2.77
CA LEU A 135 10.68 -9.41 1.49
C LEU A 135 11.90 -10.32 1.46
N SER A 136 11.78 -11.47 0.82
CA SER A 136 12.93 -12.23 0.36
C SER A 136 13.13 -12.03 -1.14
N LEU A 137 14.37 -11.80 -1.55
CA LEU A 137 14.73 -11.50 -2.94
C LEU A 137 15.77 -12.50 -3.44
N PRO A 138 15.77 -12.82 -4.75
CA PRO A 138 16.81 -13.62 -5.34
C PRO A 138 18.14 -12.87 -5.31
N LYS A 139 19.23 -13.62 -5.15
CA LYS A 139 20.60 -13.10 -5.21
C LYS A 139 21.22 -13.44 -6.58
N LYS A 140 22.11 -12.57 -7.06
CA LYS A 140 22.90 -12.83 -8.28
C LYS A 140 23.84 -14.02 -8.11
#